data_638f6a117bc7ff1baedd3c778ba4bbdc
#
_entry.id   638f6a117bc7ff1baedd3c778ba4bbdc
#
_cell.length_a   1.000
_cell.length_b   1.000
_cell.length_c   1.000
_cell.angle_alpha   90.00
_cell.angle_beta   90.00
_cell.angle_gamma   90.00
#
_symmetry.space_group_name_H-M   'P 1'
#
loop_
_entity.id
_entity.type
_entity.pdbx_description
1 polymer ?
#
loop_
_entity_poly.entity_id
_entity_poly.type
_entity_poly.pdbx_seq_one_letter_code
_entity_poly.pdbx_strand_id
1 'polypeptide(L)'
;FSGSEKDGRRYSPFTMNIEQEIPWRTITGRQSFYTDHEMMHEFGEAFATYKPILEHRPFIGDRPEKDGKEITLNFLTPHNKWSIHSMFFDSKMMLNLFRGGPTIWLNKDDADDIDVQDNDWLECFNRNGVVVARAVVSHRLPRGIAFMHHAQDRHIHVPGTDLTKNRGGTHNSPTKIHVKPTHMIGGYGQLSYGFNYYGPTGNQRDINVVIRKLEEVDWLEN
;
A
#
# COMPACT_ATOMS: atom_id res chain seq x y z
N PHE A 1 -17.00 -19.43 -2.26
CA PHE A 1 -17.15 -20.32 -3.43
C PHE A 1 -15.97 -21.27 -3.58
N SER A 2 -14.76 -20.87 -3.26
CA SER A 2 -13.62 -21.77 -3.23
C SER A 2 -13.83 -22.82 -2.14
N GLY A 3 -13.83 -24.08 -2.52
CA GLY A 3 -14.09 -25.22 -1.62
C GLY A 3 -15.54 -25.70 -1.57
N SER A 4 -16.50 -25.04 -2.22
CA SER A 4 -17.83 -25.59 -2.40
C SER A 4 -17.78 -26.78 -3.37
N GLU A 5 -18.54 -27.81 -3.06
CA GLU A 5 -18.62 -29.02 -3.87
C GLU A 5 -20.00 -29.09 -4.51
N LYS A 6 -20.04 -29.38 -5.80
CA LYS A 6 -21.26 -29.63 -6.55
C LYS A 6 -21.05 -30.88 -7.42
N ASP A 7 -21.96 -31.85 -7.33
CA ASP A 7 -21.94 -33.07 -8.11
C ASP A 7 -20.62 -33.87 -7.94
N GLY A 8 -20.10 -33.96 -6.70
CA GLY A 8 -18.85 -34.65 -6.37
C GLY A 8 -17.58 -33.89 -6.81
N ARG A 9 -17.70 -32.64 -7.19
CA ARG A 9 -16.61 -31.84 -7.74
C ARG A 9 -16.48 -30.52 -7.02
N ARG A 10 -15.25 -30.15 -6.66
CA ARG A 10 -14.94 -28.84 -6.08
C ARG A 10 -15.04 -27.75 -7.14
N TYR A 11 -15.77 -26.72 -6.81
CA TYR A 11 -15.87 -25.53 -7.66
C TYR A 11 -14.53 -24.79 -7.74
N SER A 12 -14.15 -24.44 -8.95
CA SER A 12 -13.03 -23.54 -9.22
C SER A 12 -13.53 -22.28 -9.93
N PRO A 13 -13.12 -21.06 -9.55
CA PRO A 13 -13.52 -19.84 -10.22
C PRO A 13 -13.06 -19.77 -11.69
N PHE A 14 -12.12 -20.61 -12.08
CA PHE A 14 -11.56 -20.65 -13.45
C PHE A 14 -12.09 -21.82 -14.29
N THR A 15 -13.12 -22.51 -13.83
CA THR A 15 -13.72 -23.65 -14.54
C THR A 15 -14.07 -23.32 -16.00
N MET A 16 -14.62 -22.13 -16.26
CA MET A 16 -14.94 -21.68 -17.60
C MET A 16 -13.71 -21.60 -18.52
N ASN A 17 -12.61 -21.07 -18.01
CA ASN A 17 -11.40 -20.93 -18.80
C ASN A 17 -10.69 -22.26 -19.03
N ILE A 18 -10.71 -23.17 -18.03
CA ILE A 18 -9.97 -24.42 -18.08
C ILE A 18 -10.76 -25.51 -18.81
N GLU A 19 -12.06 -25.63 -18.54
CA GLU A 19 -12.86 -26.76 -19.02
C GLU A 19 -13.69 -26.43 -20.26
N GLN A 20 -14.15 -25.19 -20.35
CA GLN A 20 -14.90 -24.72 -21.54
C GLN A 20 -13.99 -24.00 -22.53
N GLU A 21 -12.69 -23.90 -22.23
CA GLU A 21 -11.67 -23.29 -23.08
C GLU A 21 -12.00 -21.85 -23.49
N ILE A 22 -12.77 -21.15 -22.65
CA ILE A 22 -13.07 -19.73 -22.89
C ILE A 22 -11.81 -18.92 -22.70
N PRO A 23 -11.38 -18.13 -23.71
CA PRO A 23 -10.16 -17.35 -23.61
C PRO A 23 -10.10 -16.43 -22.40
N TRP A 24 -8.94 -16.28 -21.81
CA TRP A 24 -8.68 -15.31 -20.76
C TRP A 24 -8.75 -13.89 -21.35
N ARG A 25 -9.13 -12.93 -20.50
CA ARG A 25 -9.13 -11.50 -20.87
C ARG A 25 -7.74 -10.90 -20.85
N THR A 26 -6.83 -11.49 -21.60
CA THR A 26 -5.45 -11.08 -21.78
C THR A 26 -5.17 -10.83 -23.25
N ILE A 27 -4.05 -10.17 -23.60
CA ILE A 27 -3.68 -9.91 -24.99
C ILE A 27 -3.62 -11.21 -25.81
N THR A 28 -3.08 -12.28 -25.22
CA THR A 28 -2.92 -13.57 -25.87
C THR A 28 -4.14 -14.49 -25.74
N GLY A 29 -5.12 -14.14 -24.93
CA GLY A 29 -6.23 -15.02 -24.55
C GLY A 29 -5.82 -16.18 -23.65
N ARG A 30 -4.57 -16.22 -23.16
CA ARG A 30 -4.00 -17.28 -22.35
C ARG A 30 -3.57 -16.75 -20.99
N GLN A 31 -3.56 -17.60 -19.99
CA GLN A 31 -2.84 -17.35 -18.75
C GLN A 31 -1.35 -17.58 -19.04
N SER A 32 -0.54 -16.56 -18.87
CA SER A 32 0.88 -16.60 -19.26
C SER A 32 1.77 -16.16 -18.11
N PHE A 33 2.85 -16.89 -17.89
CA PHE A 33 3.99 -16.45 -17.06
C PHE A 33 4.97 -15.59 -17.83
N TYR A 34 4.85 -15.62 -19.15
CA TYR A 34 5.67 -14.87 -20.10
C TYR A 34 4.77 -14.15 -21.08
N THR A 35 5.00 -12.85 -21.24
CA THR A 35 4.23 -12.02 -22.16
C THR A 35 5.05 -11.79 -23.42
N ASP A 36 4.72 -12.53 -24.47
CA ASP A 36 5.38 -12.44 -25.76
C ASP A 36 4.84 -11.25 -26.58
N HIS A 37 5.40 -10.10 -26.32
CA HIS A 37 5.02 -8.84 -26.98
C HIS A 37 6.26 -7.96 -27.13
N GLU A 38 6.48 -7.38 -28.29
CA GLU A 38 7.67 -6.60 -28.63
C GLU A 38 7.99 -5.53 -27.58
N MET A 39 7.01 -4.72 -27.17
CA MET A 39 7.20 -3.68 -26.17
C MET A 39 7.57 -4.26 -24.78
N MET A 40 7.06 -5.44 -24.42
CA MET A 40 7.45 -6.10 -23.18
C MET A 40 8.89 -6.59 -23.23
N HIS A 41 9.34 -7.05 -24.39
CA HIS A 41 10.73 -7.44 -24.59
C HIS A 41 11.67 -6.24 -24.51
N GLU A 42 11.34 -5.16 -25.21
CA GLU A 42 12.14 -3.94 -25.24
C GLU A 42 12.35 -3.34 -23.83
N PHE A 43 11.32 -3.32 -23.01
CA PHE A 43 11.40 -2.79 -21.65
C PHE A 43 11.77 -3.82 -20.59
N GLY A 44 12.09 -5.06 -20.97
CA GLY A 44 12.49 -6.11 -20.05
C GLY A 44 11.38 -6.52 -19.06
N GLU A 45 10.14 -6.48 -19.49
CA GLU A 45 8.96 -6.79 -18.69
C GLU A 45 8.19 -8.02 -19.17
N ALA A 46 8.78 -8.82 -20.05
CA ALA A 46 8.17 -10.06 -20.52
C ALA A 46 8.02 -11.10 -19.40
N PHE A 47 8.89 -11.07 -18.40
CA PHE A 47 8.78 -11.84 -17.16
C PHE A 47 8.57 -10.93 -15.95
N ALA A 48 8.01 -11.49 -14.89
CA ALA A 48 8.04 -10.88 -13.58
C ALA A 48 9.47 -10.97 -13.02
N THR A 49 10.23 -9.88 -13.15
CA THR A 49 11.60 -9.76 -12.65
C THR A 49 11.68 -8.74 -11.54
N TYR A 50 12.56 -8.98 -10.57
CA TYR A 50 12.86 -7.97 -9.57
C TYR A 50 13.46 -6.73 -10.23
N LYS A 51 12.93 -5.58 -9.88
CA LYS A 51 13.50 -4.28 -10.19
C LYS A 51 13.64 -3.47 -8.90
N PRO A 52 14.74 -2.72 -8.73
CA PRO A 52 14.90 -1.89 -7.54
C PRO A 52 13.84 -0.79 -7.50
N ILE A 53 13.57 -0.30 -6.30
CA ILE A 53 12.66 0.83 -6.07
C ILE A 53 13.12 2.03 -6.90
N LEU A 54 12.21 2.63 -7.66
CA LEU A 54 12.52 3.78 -8.52
C LEU A 54 12.90 5.02 -7.71
N GLU A 55 12.39 5.12 -6.48
CA GLU A 55 12.61 6.25 -5.58
C GLU A 55 13.33 5.79 -4.31
N HIS A 56 14.66 5.72 -4.37
CA HIS A 56 15.47 5.38 -3.21
C HIS A 56 15.47 6.47 -2.12
N ARG A 57 15.19 7.71 -2.49
CA ARG A 57 15.16 8.84 -1.55
C ARG A 57 13.71 9.25 -1.31
N PRO A 58 13.19 9.09 -0.10
CA PRO A 58 11.80 9.38 0.22
C PRO A 58 11.46 10.87 0.14
N PHE A 59 12.46 11.73 0.23
CA PHE A 59 12.29 13.17 0.16
C PHE A 59 13.44 13.83 -0.63
N ILE A 60 13.08 14.69 -1.58
CA ILE A 60 14.01 15.53 -2.34
C ILE A 60 13.56 16.97 -2.15
N GLY A 61 14.40 17.79 -1.55
CA GLY A 61 14.16 19.20 -1.27
C GLY A 61 14.19 19.53 0.22
N ASP A 62 13.95 20.79 0.51
CA ASP A 62 13.90 21.28 1.88
C ASP A 62 12.67 20.73 2.58
N ARG A 63 12.87 20.12 3.70
CA ARG A 63 11.81 19.68 4.60
C ARG A 63 11.96 20.40 5.93
N PRO A 64 10.87 20.59 6.67
CA PRO A 64 10.97 21.13 8.01
C PRO A 64 11.92 20.27 8.84
N GLU A 65 13.00 20.84 9.32
CA GLU A 65 13.79 20.21 10.36
C GLU A 65 12.95 20.18 11.63
N LYS A 66 12.87 19.02 12.22
CA LYS A 66 12.29 18.83 13.54
C LYS A 66 13.29 18.10 14.41
N ASP A 67 13.32 18.48 15.66
CA ASP A 67 14.00 17.72 16.69
C ASP A 67 13.34 16.33 16.77
N GLY A 68 14.14 15.32 16.97
CA GLY A 68 13.68 13.94 17.10
C GLY A 68 14.31 12.99 16.09
N LYS A 69 14.18 11.73 16.40
CA LYS A 69 14.71 10.65 15.57
C LYS A 69 13.73 10.30 14.45
N GLU A 70 14.28 9.90 13.32
CA GLU A 70 13.49 9.44 12.19
C GLU A 70 14.10 8.20 11.53
N ILE A 71 13.26 7.40 10.87
CA ILE A 71 13.68 6.21 10.15
C ILE A 71 13.05 6.17 8.76
N THR A 72 13.82 5.69 7.79
CA THR A 72 13.33 5.46 6.43
C THR A 72 12.98 3.99 6.26
N LEU A 73 11.72 3.70 5.92
CA LEU A 73 11.20 2.35 5.75
C LEU A 73 10.50 2.17 4.40
N ASN A 74 10.49 0.95 3.89
CA ASN A 74 9.63 0.58 2.78
C ASN A 74 8.17 0.54 3.24
N PHE A 75 7.26 1.17 2.49
CA PHE A 75 5.87 1.34 2.89
C PHE A 75 4.92 0.52 2.05
N LEU A 76 4.16 -0.33 2.72
CA LEU A 76 3.18 -1.22 2.11
C LEU A 76 1.75 -0.83 2.52
N THR A 77 0.79 -1.12 1.65
CA THR A 77 -0.63 -0.86 1.93
C THR A 77 -1.48 -2.12 1.72
N PRO A 78 -1.34 -3.13 2.59
CA PRO A 78 -2.05 -4.39 2.45
C PRO A 78 -3.54 -4.27 2.79
N HIS A 79 -4.29 -5.30 2.42
CA HIS A 79 -5.67 -5.47 2.87
C HIS A 79 -5.75 -5.73 4.37
N ASN A 80 -6.80 -5.21 5.00
CA ASN A 80 -7.12 -5.55 6.38
C ASN A 80 -7.76 -6.94 6.44
N LYS A 81 -7.42 -7.70 7.47
CA LYS A 81 -8.00 -9.01 7.74
C LYS A 81 -9.48 -8.93 8.16
N TRP A 82 -9.87 -7.85 8.84
CA TRP A 82 -11.13 -7.74 9.54
C TRP A 82 -12.14 -6.79 8.87
N SER A 83 -11.82 -6.33 7.66
CA SER A 83 -12.67 -5.44 6.87
C SER A 83 -12.59 -5.78 5.40
N ILE A 84 -13.58 -5.31 4.65
CA ILE A 84 -13.59 -5.36 3.18
C ILE A 84 -13.54 -3.92 2.68
N HIS A 85 -12.37 -3.46 2.30
CA HIS A 85 -12.14 -2.04 2.02
C HIS A 85 -12.59 -1.19 3.22
N SER A 86 -13.47 -0.23 3.02
CA SER A 86 -14.03 0.62 4.08
C SER A 86 -15.22 -0.01 4.83
N MET A 87 -15.68 -1.19 4.42
CA MET A 87 -16.82 -1.85 5.08
C MET A 87 -16.39 -2.52 6.37
N PHE A 88 -17.27 -2.48 7.37
CA PHE A 88 -17.13 -3.08 8.70
C PHE A 88 -16.21 -2.36 9.69
N PHE A 89 -15.65 -1.22 9.34
CA PHE A 89 -14.85 -0.43 10.29
C PHE A 89 -15.64 0.12 11.47
N ASP A 90 -16.92 0.36 11.30
CA ASP A 90 -17.86 0.81 12.32
C ASP A 90 -18.54 -0.33 13.10
N SER A 91 -18.27 -1.57 12.70
CA SER A 91 -18.82 -2.74 13.40
C SER A 91 -18.16 -2.91 14.77
N LYS A 92 -18.97 -2.87 15.83
CA LYS A 92 -18.50 -3.09 17.20
C LYS A 92 -17.76 -4.41 17.37
N MET A 93 -18.20 -5.47 16.69
CA MET A 93 -17.54 -6.78 16.73
C MET A 93 -16.13 -6.71 16.14
N MET A 94 -15.99 -6.01 15.03
CA MET A 94 -14.67 -5.86 14.36
C MET A 94 -13.75 -4.96 15.19
N LEU A 95 -14.26 -3.90 15.79
CA LEU A 95 -13.49 -3.03 16.69
C LEU A 95 -12.95 -3.75 17.94
N ASN A 96 -13.62 -4.81 18.37
CA ASN A 96 -13.12 -5.66 19.45
C ASN A 96 -11.99 -6.60 19.01
N LEU A 97 -11.87 -6.89 17.70
CA LEU A 97 -10.91 -7.82 17.16
C LEU A 97 -9.61 -7.13 16.71
N PHE A 98 -9.68 -5.87 16.39
CA PHE A 98 -8.51 -5.10 15.98
C PHE A 98 -8.66 -3.63 16.38
N ARG A 99 -7.52 -2.96 16.51
CA ARG A 99 -7.48 -1.53 16.80
C ARG A 99 -8.09 -0.75 15.64
N GLY A 100 -9.11 0.03 15.93
CA GLY A 100 -9.75 0.91 14.95
C GLY A 100 -8.90 2.12 14.59
N GLY A 101 -9.26 2.76 13.49
CA GLY A 101 -8.63 3.97 13.00
C GLY A 101 -7.34 3.75 12.18
N PRO A 102 -6.76 4.82 11.64
CA PRO A 102 -5.51 4.77 10.91
C PRO A 102 -4.36 4.36 11.83
N THR A 103 -3.72 3.27 11.48
CA THR A 103 -2.56 2.75 12.20
C THR A 103 -1.44 2.43 11.23
N ILE A 104 -0.21 2.73 11.64
CA ILE A 104 1.01 2.32 10.94
C ILE A 104 1.69 1.26 11.79
N TRP A 105 1.94 0.11 11.19
CA TRP A 105 2.61 -1.02 11.81
C TRP A 105 4.11 -0.90 11.60
N LEU A 106 4.86 -1.03 12.68
CA LEU A 106 6.32 -0.99 12.72
C LEU A 106 6.88 -2.24 13.38
N ASN A 107 8.05 -2.68 12.92
CA ASN A 107 8.85 -3.64 13.68
C ASN A 107 9.26 -3.02 15.02
N LYS A 108 9.35 -3.85 16.06
CA LYS A 108 9.73 -3.39 17.41
C LYS A 108 11.10 -2.73 17.43
N ASP A 109 12.09 -3.31 16.77
CA ASP A 109 13.45 -2.76 16.78
C ASP A 109 13.53 -1.45 15.99
N ASP A 110 12.81 -1.34 14.87
CA ASP A 110 12.72 -0.08 14.11
C ASP A 110 12.01 1.02 14.91
N ALA A 111 11.00 0.66 15.69
CA ALA A 111 10.31 1.59 16.58
C ALA A 111 11.22 2.06 17.73
N ASP A 112 12.04 1.17 18.30
CA ASP A 112 13.00 1.51 19.35
C ASP A 112 14.09 2.44 18.84
N ASP A 113 14.54 2.26 17.59
CA ASP A 113 15.55 3.13 16.97
C ASP A 113 15.11 4.61 16.93
N ILE A 114 13.80 4.87 16.93
CA ILE A 114 13.21 6.21 16.89
C ILE A 114 12.36 6.57 18.13
N ASP A 115 12.56 5.87 19.22
CA ASP A 115 11.89 6.08 20.52
C ASP A 115 10.36 6.03 20.44
N VAL A 116 9.80 5.22 19.54
CA VAL A 116 8.38 5.04 19.34
C VAL A 116 7.85 3.89 20.18
N GLN A 117 6.80 4.14 20.91
CA GLN A 117 6.02 3.14 21.65
C GLN A 117 4.70 2.83 20.95
N ASP A 118 4.12 1.69 21.32
CA ASP A 118 2.80 1.33 20.82
C ASP A 118 1.78 2.42 21.15
N ASN A 119 0.97 2.79 20.17
CA ASN A 119 -0.04 3.84 20.24
C ASN A 119 0.46 5.30 20.22
N ASP A 120 1.74 5.55 20.06
CA ASP A 120 2.25 6.90 19.81
C ASP A 120 1.71 7.45 18.48
N TRP A 121 1.58 8.77 18.38
CA TRP A 121 1.29 9.41 17.12
C TRP A 121 2.53 9.52 16.25
N LEU A 122 2.37 9.15 14.98
CA LEU A 122 3.41 9.16 13.97
C LEU A 122 3.06 10.09 12.83
N GLU A 123 4.07 10.77 12.32
CA GLU A 123 4.04 11.41 11.02
C GLU A 123 4.83 10.55 10.04
N CYS A 124 4.17 10.09 9.00
CA CYS A 124 4.74 9.27 7.94
C CYS A 124 4.65 10.03 6.62
N PHE A 125 5.77 10.33 5.99
CA PHE A 125 5.80 11.21 4.83
C PHE A 125 6.89 10.85 3.82
N ASN A 126 6.68 11.32 2.62
CA ASN A 126 7.67 11.40 1.55
C ASN A 126 7.34 12.58 0.63
N ARG A 127 8.01 12.71 -0.50
CA ARG A 127 7.76 13.79 -1.45
C ARG A 127 6.37 13.79 -2.08
N ASN A 128 5.61 12.71 -1.99
CA ASN A 128 4.29 12.60 -2.58
C ASN A 128 3.20 13.07 -1.63
N GLY A 129 3.42 12.92 -0.33
CA GLY A 129 2.46 13.32 0.68
C GLY A 129 2.78 12.81 2.06
N VAL A 130 1.85 13.03 2.96
CA VAL A 130 1.98 12.74 4.38
C VAL A 130 0.71 12.09 4.92
N VAL A 131 0.90 11.22 5.92
CA VAL A 131 -0.18 10.65 6.70
C VAL A 131 0.20 10.65 8.18
N VAL A 132 -0.77 11.00 9.03
CA VAL A 132 -0.65 10.95 10.48
C VAL A 132 -1.49 9.77 10.98
N ALA A 133 -0.90 8.91 11.78
CA ALA A 133 -1.54 7.71 12.27
C ALA A 133 -0.93 7.25 13.60
N ARG A 134 -1.60 6.34 14.30
CA ARG A 134 -1.06 5.74 15.52
C ARG A 134 -0.16 4.56 15.21
N ALA A 135 0.89 4.41 16.00
CA ALA A 135 1.81 3.28 15.92
C ALA A 135 1.15 1.98 16.38
N VAL A 136 1.41 0.91 15.67
CA VAL A 136 1.26 -0.47 16.16
C VAL A 136 2.64 -1.11 16.11
N VAL A 137 3.23 -1.31 17.28
CA VAL A 137 4.57 -1.88 17.41
C VAL A 137 4.48 -3.39 17.57
N SER A 138 5.14 -4.15 16.69
CA SER A 138 5.01 -5.60 16.67
C SER A 138 6.22 -6.29 16.06
N HIS A 139 6.60 -7.45 16.63
CA HIS A 139 7.58 -8.37 16.02
C HIS A 139 7.04 -9.19 14.84
N ARG A 140 5.77 -8.99 14.45
CA ARG A 140 5.16 -9.77 13.35
C ARG A 140 5.60 -9.35 11.96
N LEU A 141 6.31 -8.24 11.83
CA LEU A 141 6.85 -7.78 10.57
C LEU A 141 8.38 -7.66 10.66
N PRO A 142 9.09 -7.89 9.55
CA PRO A 142 10.54 -7.74 9.52
C PRO A 142 10.95 -6.27 9.64
N ARG A 143 12.19 -6.03 10.04
CA ARG A 143 12.81 -4.70 10.03
C ARG A 143 12.83 -4.12 8.61
N GLY A 144 12.82 -2.80 8.54
CA GLY A 144 12.89 -2.05 7.27
C GLY A 144 11.56 -1.91 6.55
N ILE A 145 10.46 -2.42 7.12
CA ILE A 145 9.12 -2.37 6.53
C ILE A 145 8.14 -1.72 7.49
N ALA A 146 7.35 -0.80 6.96
CA ALA A 146 6.15 -0.30 7.61
C ALA A 146 4.93 -0.60 6.74
N PHE A 147 3.77 -0.76 7.34
CA PHE A 147 2.54 -0.85 6.56
C PHE A 147 1.36 -0.17 7.23
N MET A 148 0.44 0.27 6.40
CA MET A 148 -0.85 0.79 6.79
C MET A 148 -1.94 0.06 6.01
N HIS A 149 -2.95 -0.46 6.70
CA HIS A 149 -4.06 -1.10 6.00
C HIS A 149 -4.76 -0.10 5.09
N HIS A 150 -5.08 -0.52 3.87
CA HIS A 150 -5.71 0.33 2.88
C HIS A 150 -7.20 0.59 3.17
N ALA A 151 -7.76 1.58 2.48
CA ALA A 151 -9.18 1.91 2.45
C ALA A 151 -9.80 2.27 3.81
N GLN A 152 -8.99 2.76 4.74
CA GLN A 152 -9.49 3.34 5.97
C GLN A 152 -10.01 4.76 5.72
N ASP A 153 -11.03 5.14 6.47
CA ASP A 153 -11.57 6.49 6.43
C ASP A 153 -10.54 7.52 6.92
N ARG A 154 -10.66 8.72 6.42
CA ARG A 154 -9.85 9.83 6.91
C ARG A 154 -10.22 10.15 8.34
N HIS A 155 -9.24 10.28 9.21
CA HIS A 155 -9.46 10.97 10.46
C HIS A 155 -9.53 12.47 10.22
N ILE A 156 -10.60 13.07 10.72
CA ILE A 156 -10.83 14.51 10.64
C ILE A 156 -10.08 15.21 11.77
N HIS A 157 -10.01 14.56 12.93
CA HIS A 157 -9.32 15.07 14.11
C HIS A 157 -8.03 14.27 14.34
N VAL A 158 -6.94 14.83 13.85
CA VAL A 158 -5.59 14.32 14.09
C VAL A 158 -4.72 15.44 14.62
N PRO A 159 -3.60 15.12 15.28
CA PRO A 159 -2.62 16.13 15.65
C PRO A 159 -2.20 16.96 14.45
N GLY A 160 -2.18 18.28 14.59
CA GLY A 160 -1.65 19.18 13.59
C GLY A 160 -0.14 18.98 13.43
N THR A 161 0.36 19.08 12.22
CA THR A 161 1.78 19.09 11.92
C THR A 161 2.10 20.17 10.90
N ASP A 162 3.36 20.55 10.78
CA ASP A 162 3.78 21.54 9.77
C ASP A 162 3.51 21.05 8.35
N LEU A 163 3.56 19.73 8.14
CA LEU A 163 3.33 19.12 6.83
C LEU A 163 1.84 18.92 6.52
N THR A 164 1.08 18.46 7.48
CA THR A 164 -0.35 18.14 7.28
C THR A 164 -1.28 19.29 7.63
N LYS A 165 -0.78 20.24 8.42
CA LYS A 165 -1.60 21.16 9.19
C LYS A 165 -2.52 20.33 10.11
N ASN A 166 -3.80 20.25 9.83
CA ASN A 166 -4.77 19.47 10.59
C ASN A 166 -5.37 18.30 9.80
N ARG A 167 -4.71 17.87 8.71
CA ARG A 167 -5.22 16.80 7.85
C ARG A 167 -4.46 15.51 8.09
N GLY A 168 -5.18 14.45 8.49
CA GLY A 168 -4.58 13.15 8.75
C GLY A 168 -4.02 12.42 7.52
N GLY A 169 -4.46 12.80 6.35
CA GLY A 169 -4.09 12.08 5.13
C GLY A 169 -4.76 10.69 5.05
N THR A 170 -4.31 9.89 4.11
CA THR A 170 -4.74 8.50 3.92
C THR A 170 -3.54 7.62 3.57
N HIS A 171 -3.73 6.31 3.58
CA HIS A 171 -2.72 5.35 3.14
C HIS A 171 -2.16 5.64 1.73
N ASN A 172 -2.96 6.30 0.87
CA ASN A 172 -2.54 6.68 -0.48
C ASN A 172 -1.80 8.03 -0.55
N SER A 173 -1.77 8.80 0.53
CA SER A 173 -1.08 10.10 0.50
C SER A 173 0.40 9.98 0.14
N PRO A 174 1.18 9.05 0.71
CA PRO A 174 2.57 8.86 0.34
C PRO A 174 2.76 8.02 -0.92
N THR A 175 1.72 7.43 -1.49
CA THR A 175 1.87 6.57 -2.68
C THR A 175 1.94 7.40 -3.96
N LYS A 176 2.54 6.81 -5.00
CA LYS A 176 2.68 7.46 -6.30
C LYS A 176 2.27 6.51 -7.41
N ILE A 177 1.65 7.05 -8.42
CA ILE A 177 1.37 6.35 -9.67
C ILE A 177 2.56 6.52 -10.61
N HIS A 178 3.19 5.40 -10.97
CA HIS A 178 4.20 5.36 -12.02
C HIS A 178 3.57 4.81 -13.30
N VAL A 179 3.58 5.60 -14.35
CA VAL A 179 3.17 5.15 -15.68
C VAL A 179 4.41 4.67 -16.43
N LYS A 180 4.41 3.39 -16.81
CA LYS A 180 5.46 2.80 -17.64
C LYS A 180 5.01 2.75 -19.10
N PRO A 181 5.93 2.73 -20.08
CA PRO A 181 5.57 2.55 -21.49
C PRO A 181 4.72 1.31 -21.73
N THR A 182 4.99 0.21 -21.03
CA THR A 182 4.22 -1.03 -21.10
C THR A 182 2.77 -0.92 -20.65
N HIS A 183 2.41 0.09 -19.86
CA HIS A 183 1.01 0.39 -19.51
C HIS A 183 0.19 0.90 -20.69
N MET A 184 0.84 1.35 -21.75
CA MET A 184 0.17 1.87 -22.94
C MET A 184 -0.30 0.77 -23.89
N ILE A 185 0.12 -0.46 -23.66
CA ILE A 185 -0.32 -1.61 -24.45
C ILE A 185 -1.82 -1.84 -24.26
N GLY A 186 -2.54 -1.95 -25.36
CA GLY A 186 -4.00 -2.16 -25.33
C GLY A 186 -4.82 -0.90 -25.08
N GLY A 187 -4.21 0.28 -24.96
CA GLY A 187 -4.90 1.57 -24.85
C GLY A 187 -5.49 1.92 -23.48
N TYR A 188 -5.49 0.99 -22.55
CA TYR A 188 -6.05 1.23 -21.21
C TYR A 188 -5.12 2.01 -20.27
N GLY A 189 -3.83 2.02 -20.54
CA GLY A 189 -2.85 2.75 -19.72
C GLY A 189 -3.11 4.25 -19.68
N GLN A 190 -3.71 4.80 -20.73
CA GLN A 190 -4.06 6.22 -20.79
C GLN A 190 -5.23 6.60 -19.88
N LEU A 191 -6.14 5.65 -19.61
CA LEU A 191 -7.38 5.88 -18.88
C LEU A 191 -7.32 5.35 -17.45
N SER A 192 -6.39 4.45 -17.15
CA SER A 192 -6.30 3.73 -15.89
C SER A 192 -4.95 3.94 -15.24
N TYR A 193 -4.70 5.16 -14.79
CA TYR A 193 -3.47 5.50 -14.10
C TYR A 193 -3.16 4.51 -12.97
N GLY A 194 -1.99 3.90 -13.05
CA GLY A 194 -1.50 3.03 -12.00
C GLY A 194 -1.95 1.58 -12.09
N PHE A 195 -2.73 1.20 -13.06
CA PHE A 195 -3.04 -0.21 -13.31
C PHE A 195 -2.12 -0.78 -14.38
N ASN A 196 -1.43 -1.85 -14.03
CA ASN A 196 -0.62 -2.60 -14.96
C ASN A 196 -1.38 -3.85 -15.40
N TYR A 197 -2.25 -3.72 -16.38
CA TYR A 197 -3.04 -4.84 -16.87
C TYR A 197 -2.24 -5.86 -17.67
N TYR A 198 -1.16 -5.43 -18.28
CA TYR A 198 -0.39 -6.23 -19.21
C TYR A 198 1.07 -6.41 -18.81
N GLY A 199 1.56 -5.59 -17.89
CA GLY A 199 2.89 -5.77 -17.34
C GLY A 199 2.90 -6.78 -16.20
N PRO A 200 3.97 -7.51 -15.99
CA PRO A 200 4.07 -8.56 -14.98
C PRO A 200 4.05 -8.05 -13.54
N THR A 201 4.40 -6.79 -13.32
CA THR A 201 4.48 -6.19 -11.99
C THR A 201 3.91 -4.78 -11.94
N GLY A 202 3.11 -4.51 -10.90
CA GLY A 202 2.73 -3.17 -10.50
C GLY A 202 3.72 -2.62 -9.46
N ASN A 203 3.95 -1.33 -9.46
CA ASN A 203 4.93 -0.69 -8.57
C ASN A 203 4.42 0.58 -7.87
N GLN A 204 3.13 0.74 -7.73
CA GLN A 204 2.52 1.92 -7.12
C GLN A 204 2.83 2.06 -5.63
N ARG A 205 3.09 0.95 -4.97
CA ARG A 205 3.35 0.84 -3.53
C ARG A 205 4.77 0.43 -3.21
N ASP A 206 5.64 0.53 -4.20
CA ASP A 206 7.06 0.30 -4.03
C ASP A 206 7.72 1.65 -3.75
N ILE A 207 7.55 2.12 -2.54
CA ILE A 207 7.96 3.44 -2.08
C ILE A 207 8.63 3.37 -0.72
N ASN A 208 9.51 4.34 -0.47
CA ASN A 208 10.04 4.61 0.85
C ASN A 208 9.34 5.82 1.48
N VAL A 209 9.20 5.77 2.78
CA VAL A 209 8.70 6.85 3.63
C VAL A 209 9.65 7.14 4.76
N VAL A 210 9.63 8.36 5.24
CA VAL A 210 10.23 8.74 6.52
C VAL A 210 9.15 8.68 7.58
N ILE A 211 9.47 8.07 8.71
CA ILE A 211 8.59 7.98 9.87
C ILE A 211 9.29 8.62 11.05
N ARG A 212 8.56 9.45 11.77
CA ARG A 212 9.00 10.04 13.03
C ARG A 212 7.86 10.11 14.03
N LYS A 213 8.20 10.14 15.31
CA LYS A 213 7.26 10.39 16.39
C LYS A 213 6.83 11.84 16.40
N LEU A 214 5.57 12.10 16.71
CA LEU A 214 5.09 13.42 17.06
C LEU A 214 5.27 13.63 18.55
N GLU A 215 6.28 14.44 18.93
CA GLU A 215 6.60 14.71 20.33
C GLU A 215 5.57 15.63 20.97
N GLU A 216 5.13 16.63 20.25
CA GLU A 216 4.06 17.53 20.65
C GLU A 216 2.82 17.27 19.80
N VAL A 217 1.73 17.01 20.47
CA VAL A 217 0.44 16.78 19.83
C VAL A 217 -0.42 18.01 20.04
N ASP A 218 -0.49 18.84 19.00
CA ASP A 218 -1.40 19.99 19.00
C ASP A 218 -2.78 19.54 18.52
N TRP A 219 -3.72 19.52 19.44
CA TRP A 219 -5.12 19.28 19.12
C TRP A 219 -5.75 20.62 18.79
N LEU A 220 -6.14 20.77 17.54
CA LEU A 220 -6.85 21.97 17.11
C LEU A 220 -8.08 22.19 17.98
N GLU A 221 -8.12 23.30 18.64
CA GLU A 221 -9.34 23.79 19.24
C GLU A 221 -10.35 24.10 18.11
N ASN A 222 -11.55 23.51 18.26
CA ASN A 222 -12.66 23.78 17.36
C ASN A 222 -13.28 25.14 17.66
#